data_293c36af0ba718ab18e313ca19b4e740
#
_entry.id   293c36af0ba718ab18e313ca19b4e740
#
_cell.length_a   1.000
_cell.length_b   1.000
_cell.length_c   1.000
_cell.angle_alpha   90.00
_cell.angle_beta   90.00
_cell.angle_gamma   90.00
#
_symmetry.space_group_name_H-M   'P 1'
#
loop_
_entity.id
_entity.type
_entity.pdbx_description
1 polymer ?
#
loop_
_entity_poly.entity_id
_entity_poly.type
_entity_poly.pdbx_seq_one_letter_code
_entity_poly.pdbx_strand_id
1 'polypeptide(L)'
;MFRKNFFGIFHGSLSTKLEEGHFLINKKDAIFDDLNQDSLIMLYHKQDYRWNEASIDAFIHSLIYQNIPNAKYIAYGMPPFTVSYTLTHNQIIPKDYFGYTMLGVLDVYDPKDFDNWYERADIEINRYFKESDKKIMVIRGYGVYVYHRDLQMLSKLLALLENTCKILHFSSILEASRQSQDLFDI
;
A
#
# COMPACT_ATOMS: atom_id res chain seq x y z
N MET A 1 -1.91 11.21 6.26
CA MET A 1 -1.13 10.14 5.60
C MET A 1 0.28 10.61 5.31
N PHE A 2 0.47 11.76 4.73
CA PHE A 2 1.75 12.31 4.33
C PHE A 2 2.71 12.51 5.51
N ARG A 3 2.30 13.23 6.57
CA ARG A 3 3.10 13.43 7.80
C ARG A 3 3.59 12.13 8.47
N LYS A 4 3.14 10.97 8.00
CA LYS A 4 3.54 9.63 8.48
C LYS A 4 4.51 8.94 7.54
N ASN A 5 4.98 9.61 6.47
CA ASN A 5 5.89 9.07 5.44
C ASN A 5 5.37 7.81 4.73
N PHE A 6 4.04 7.65 4.58
CA PHE A 6 3.48 6.52 3.83
C PHE A 6 3.59 6.71 2.33
N PHE A 7 3.65 7.95 1.88
CA PHE A 7 3.88 8.32 0.50
C PHE A 7 5.25 8.95 0.38
N GLY A 8 6.02 8.56 -0.63
CA GLY A 8 7.19 9.33 -1.03
C GLY A 8 6.77 10.67 -1.64
N ILE A 9 7.70 11.59 -1.80
CA ILE A 9 7.42 12.90 -2.43
C ILE A 9 6.85 12.71 -3.84
N PHE A 10 7.37 11.70 -4.58
CA PHE A 10 7.01 11.44 -5.97
C PHE A 10 6.31 10.08 -6.19
N HIS A 11 6.14 9.27 -5.14
CA HIS A 11 5.60 7.92 -5.28
C HIS A 11 4.43 7.72 -4.32
N GLY A 12 3.32 7.44 -4.92
CA GLY A 12 2.10 7.13 -4.23
C GLY A 12 0.89 7.43 -5.10
N SER A 13 -0.21 6.79 -4.80
CA SER A 13 -1.48 7.12 -5.42
C SER A 13 -2.61 7.07 -4.41
N LEU A 14 -3.55 7.96 -4.58
CA LEU A 14 -4.77 8.03 -3.77
C LEU A 14 -5.94 8.35 -4.68
N SER A 15 -6.99 7.56 -4.57
CA SER A 15 -8.19 7.79 -5.35
C SER A 15 -9.48 7.59 -4.56
N THR A 16 -10.57 8.12 -5.09
CA THR A 16 -11.92 7.88 -4.59
C THR A 16 -12.89 7.64 -5.73
N LYS A 17 -13.71 6.59 -5.59
CA LYS A 17 -14.84 6.35 -6.47
C LYS A 17 -15.92 7.40 -6.19
N LEU A 18 -16.36 8.10 -7.22
CA LEU A 18 -17.41 9.13 -7.12
C LEU A 18 -18.77 8.49 -7.36
N GLU A 19 -18.98 8.01 -8.57
CA GLU A 19 -20.19 7.35 -9.05
C GLU A 19 -19.81 6.12 -9.87
N GLU A 20 -20.80 5.43 -10.39
CA GLU A 20 -20.55 4.32 -11.29
C GLU A 20 -19.83 4.80 -12.55
N GLY A 21 -18.69 4.22 -12.83
CA GLY A 21 -17.87 4.57 -13.99
C GLY A 21 -16.91 5.76 -13.83
N HIS A 22 -16.92 6.45 -12.67
CA HIS A 22 -16.06 7.63 -12.43
C HIS A 22 -15.26 7.51 -11.16
N PHE A 23 -14.02 7.99 -11.17
CA PHE A 23 -13.19 8.13 -9.98
C PHE A 23 -12.26 9.33 -10.09
N LEU A 24 -11.88 9.86 -8.94
CA LEU A 24 -10.91 10.93 -8.78
C LEU A 24 -9.59 10.31 -8.32
N ILE A 25 -8.48 10.71 -8.92
CA ILE A 25 -7.13 10.24 -8.58
C ILE A 25 -6.15 11.41 -8.63
N ASN A 26 -5.03 11.31 -7.90
CA ASN A 26 -3.96 12.29 -8.04
C ASN A 26 -3.33 12.24 -9.43
N LYS A 27 -2.88 13.40 -9.92
CA LYS A 27 -2.07 13.51 -11.13
C LYS A 27 -0.69 12.89 -10.91
N LYS A 28 -0.02 12.52 -12.00
CA LYS A 28 1.32 11.90 -11.96
C LYS A 28 2.38 12.78 -11.31
N ASP A 29 2.26 14.10 -11.50
CA ASP A 29 3.21 15.09 -10.97
C ASP A 29 2.75 15.72 -9.64
N ALA A 30 1.71 15.15 -9.01
CA ALA A 30 1.17 15.65 -7.76
C ALA A 30 2.16 15.45 -6.60
N ILE A 31 2.43 16.51 -5.88
CA ILE A 31 3.24 16.48 -4.66
C ILE A 31 2.31 16.24 -3.47
N PHE A 32 2.48 15.11 -2.78
CA PHE A 32 1.57 14.70 -1.70
C PHE A 32 1.58 15.63 -0.48
N ASP A 33 2.65 16.42 -0.28
CA ASP A 33 2.72 17.44 0.77
C ASP A 33 1.84 18.66 0.47
N ASP A 34 1.51 18.89 -0.81
CA ASP A 34 0.76 20.04 -1.29
C ASP A 34 -0.43 19.62 -2.16
N LEU A 35 -1.11 18.53 -1.77
CA LEU A 35 -2.30 18.08 -2.49
C LEU A 35 -3.43 19.08 -2.32
N ASN A 36 -3.87 19.63 -3.43
CA ASN A 36 -5.01 20.51 -3.57
C ASN A 36 -5.94 20.02 -4.70
N GLN A 37 -6.99 20.77 -5.01
CA GLN A 37 -7.94 20.38 -6.05
C GLN A 37 -7.29 20.25 -7.44
N ASP A 38 -6.30 21.08 -7.74
CA ASP A 38 -5.59 21.06 -9.04
C ASP A 38 -4.64 19.86 -9.17
N SER A 39 -4.28 19.24 -8.06
CA SER A 39 -3.48 18.02 -8.00
C SER A 39 -4.27 16.75 -8.33
N LEU A 40 -5.57 16.86 -8.50
CA LEU A 40 -6.48 15.75 -8.73
C LEU A 40 -7.06 15.80 -10.14
N ILE A 41 -7.39 14.63 -10.68
CA ILE A 41 -8.03 14.51 -11.99
C ILE A 41 -9.16 13.48 -11.93
N MET A 42 -10.25 13.81 -12.57
CA MET A 42 -11.39 12.91 -12.70
C MET A 42 -11.25 12.05 -13.96
N LEU A 43 -11.31 10.74 -13.78
CA LEU A 43 -11.24 9.77 -14.85
C LEU A 43 -12.53 8.98 -14.98
N TYR A 44 -12.77 8.52 -16.20
CA TYR A 44 -13.77 7.50 -16.52
C TYR A 44 -13.06 6.15 -16.68
N HIS A 45 -13.75 5.04 -16.46
CA HIS A 45 -13.17 3.72 -16.75
C HIS A 45 -12.86 3.53 -18.23
N LYS A 46 -13.62 4.18 -19.12
CA LYS A 46 -13.24 4.30 -20.52
C LYS A 46 -12.12 5.32 -20.65
N GLN A 47 -10.97 4.87 -21.12
CA GLN A 47 -9.77 5.69 -21.24
C GLN A 47 -9.98 6.81 -22.25
N ASP A 48 -9.47 7.99 -21.91
CA ASP A 48 -9.38 9.17 -22.77
C ASP A 48 -8.05 9.90 -22.52
N TYR A 49 -7.85 11.08 -23.13
CA TYR A 49 -6.62 11.85 -23.05
C TYR A 49 -6.21 12.24 -21.60
N ARG A 50 -7.16 12.32 -20.66
CA ARG A 50 -6.90 12.68 -19.25
C ARG A 50 -6.07 11.65 -18.53
N TRP A 51 -6.10 10.39 -18.98
CA TRP A 51 -5.28 9.33 -18.41
C TRP A 51 -3.78 9.60 -18.52
N ASN A 52 -3.35 10.40 -19.51
CA ASN A 52 -1.94 10.78 -19.68
C ASN A 52 -1.42 11.72 -18.57
N GLU A 53 -2.34 12.40 -17.86
CA GLU A 53 -2.01 13.30 -16.75
C GLU A 53 -2.18 12.62 -15.39
N ALA A 54 -2.87 11.50 -15.33
CA ALA A 54 -3.17 10.78 -14.09
C ALA A 54 -1.93 10.04 -13.56
N SER A 55 -2.00 9.67 -12.27
CA SER A 55 -1.04 8.73 -11.69
C SER A 55 -0.91 7.49 -12.56
N ILE A 56 0.31 6.96 -12.66
CA ILE A 56 0.60 5.71 -13.38
C ILE A 56 -0.21 4.52 -12.85
N ASP A 57 -0.65 4.58 -11.59
CA ASP A 57 -1.48 3.54 -10.95
C ASP A 57 -2.97 3.62 -11.34
N ALA A 58 -3.38 4.58 -12.20
CA ALA A 58 -4.77 4.79 -12.56
C ALA A 58 -5.44 3.52 -13.13
N PHE A 59 -4.70 2.71 -13.88
CA PHE A 59 -5.18 1.43 -14.43
C PHE A 59 -5.51 0.43 -13.31
N ILE A 60 -4.61 0.31 -12.34
CA ILE A 60 -4.77 -0.58 -11.18
C ILE A 60 -6.02 -0.17 -10.40
N HIS A 61 -6.15 1.13 -10.09
CA HIS A 61 -7.29 1.67 -9.34
C HIS A 61 -8.60 1.47 -10.11
N SER A 62 -8.61 1.71 -11.42
CA SER A 62 -9.79 1.50 -12.27
C SER A 62 -10.27 0.06 -12.24
N LEU A 63 -9.36 -0.91 -12.38
CA LEU A 63 -9.70 -2.34 -12.32
C LEU A 63 -10.23 -2.76 -10.94
N ILE A 64 -9.63 -2.25 -9.86
CA ILE A 64 -10.13 -2.51 -8.50
C ILE A 64 -11.56 -1.97 -8.37
N TYR A 65 -11.85 -0.74 -8.80
CA TYR A 65 -13.20 -0.17 -8.73
C TYR A 65 -14.26 -0.92 -9.54
N GLN A 66 -13.86 -1.51 -10.67
CA GLN A 66 -14.74 -2.30 -11.50
C GLN A 66 -15.07 -3.68 -10.90
N ASN A 67 -14.12 -4.26 -10.18
CA ASN A 67 -14.21 -5.65 -9.72
C ASN A 67 -14.48 -5.80 -8.23
N ILE A 68 -14.22 -4.77 -7.42
CA ILE A 68 -14.37 -4.81 -5.96
C ILE A 68 -15.44 -3.80 -5.52
N PRO A 69 -16.70 -4.23 -5.32
CA PRO A 69 -17.82 -3.31 -5.03
C PRO A 69 -17.62 -2.47 -3.75
N ASN A 70 -16.90 -3.01 -2.77
CA ASN A 70 -16.64 -2.34 -1.49
C ASN A 70 -15.46 -1.36 -1.53
N ALA A 71 -14.74 -1.24 -2.66
CA ALA A 71 -13.67 -0.28 -2.83
C ALA A 71 -14.26 1.10 -3.14
N LYS A 72 -14.22 2.03 -2.18
CA LYS A 72 -14.56 3.44 -2.38
C LYS A 72 -13.33 4.32 -2.41
N TYR A 73 -12.34 4.00 -1.60
CA TYR A 73 -11.03 4.65 -1.55
C TYR A 73 -9.95 3.61 -1.78
N ILE A 74 -8.94 3.97 -2.55
CA ILE A 74 -7.76 3.14 -2.81
C ILE A 74 -6.54 4.01 -2.59
N ALA A 75 -5.52 3.45 -1.95
CA ALA A 75 -4.22 4.06 -1.83
C ALA A 75 -3.11 3.06 -2.14
N TYR A 76 -2.07 3.55 -2.79
CA TYR A 76 -0.77 2.90 -2.87
C TYR A 76 0.26 3.79 -2.18
N GLY A 77 1.16 3.19 -1.42
CA GLY A 77 2.25 3.88 -0.75
C GLY A 77 3.43 2.96 -0.47
N MET A 78 4.56 3.57 -0.10
CA MET A 78 5.81 2.88 0.23
C MET A 78 6.21 3.16 1.69
N PRO A 79 5.47 2.66 2.69
CA PRO A 79 5.81 2.86 4.10
C PRO A 79 7.16 2.20 4.39
N PRO A 80 8.18 2.94 4.88
CA PRO A 80 9.56 2.49 4.83
C PRO A 80 9.86 1.28 5.70
N PHE A 81 9.27 1.18 6.90
CA PHE A 81 9.47 0.00 7.76
C PHE A 81 8.78 -1.24 7.18
N THR A 82 7.61 -1.06 6.58
CA THR A 82 6.90 -2.16 5.92
C THR A 82 7.69 -2.66 4.72
N VAL A 83 8.12 -1.77 3.83
CA VAL A 83 8.92 -2.14 2.66
C VAL A 83 10.22 -2.82 3.07
N SER A 84 10.96 -2.26 4.03
CA SER A 84 12.19 -2.86 4.55
C SER A 84 11.97 -4.26 5.10
N TYR A 85 10.90 -4.47 5.87
CA TYR A 85 10.57 -5.76 6.46
C TYR A 85 10.29 -6.84 5.40
N THR A 86 9.65 -6.46 4.30
CA THR A 86 9.31 -7.38 3.20
C THR A 86 10.52 -7.92 2.44
N LEU A 87 11.67 -7.25 2.50
CA LEU A 87 12.87 -7.69 1.78
C LEU A 87 13.40 -9.04 2.29
N THR A 88 13.17 -9.34 3.57
CA THR A 88 13.70 -10.52 4.24
C THR A 88 12.64 -11.48 4.78
N HIS A 89 11.36 -11.08 4.75
CA HIS A 89 10.27 -11.86 5.33
C HIS A 89 9.17 -12.14 4.29
N ASN A 90 8.60 -13.34 4.35
CA ASN A 90 7.50 -13.76 3.48
C ASN A 90 6.13 -13.49 4.09
N GLN A 91 6.07 -13.14 5.37
CA GLN A 91 4.84 -12.83 6.10
C GLN A 91 5.11 -11.73 7.12
N ILE A 92 4.09 -10.92 7.38
CA ILE A 92 4.06 -9.99 8.51
C ILE A 92 3.17 -10.63 9.57
N ILE A 93 3.78 -11.06 10.68
CA ILE A 93 3.10 -11.67 11.82
C ILE A 93 3.15 -10.65 12.97
N PRO A 94 2.07 -9.91 13.21
CA PRO A 94 2.03 -8.90 14.25
C PRO A 94 2.27 -9.50 15.64
N LYS A 95 3.15 -8.85 16.43
CA LYS A 95 3.37 -9.16 17.84
C LYS A 95 2.71 -8.14 18.77
N ASP A 96 2.23 -7.03 18.22
CA ASP A 96 1.48 -6.00 18.94
C ASP A 96 -0.04 -6.26 18.90
N TYR A 97 -0.75 -5.79 19.94
CA TYR A 97 -2.18 -6.06 20.11
C TYR A 97 -3.03 -5.54 18.93
N PHE A 98 -2.78 -4.32 18.47
CA PHE A 98 -3.60 -3.73 17.40
C PHE A 98 -3.28 -4.34 16.03
N GLY A 99 -2.01 -4.62 15.77
CA GLY A 99 -1.61 -5.37 14.58
C GLY A 99 -2.27 -6.75 14.55
N TYR A 100 -2.19 -7.48 15.65
CA TYR A 100 -2.80 -8.81 15.77
C TYR A 100 -4.31 -8.78 15.54
N THR A 101 -5.03 -7.85 16.17
CA THR A 101 -6.51 -7.82 16.12
C THR A 101 -7.06 -7.25 14.81
N MET A 102 -6.38 -6.31 14.18
CA MET A 102 -6.90 -5.59 13.02
C MET A 102 -6.30 -6.01 11.68
N LEU A 103 -5.04 -6.42 11.66
CA LEU A 103 -4.36 -6.86 10.43
C LEU A 103 -4.36 -8.38 10.32
N GLY A 104 -4.17 -9.09 11.44
CA GLY A 104 -3.85 -10.51 11.42
C GLY A 104 -2.54 -10.78 10.69
N VAL A 105 -2.34 -12.01 10.26
CA VAL A 105 -1.18 -12.38 9.44
C VAL A 105 -1.40 -11.89 8.01
N LEU A 106 -0.40 -11.21 7.48
CA LEU A 106 -0.37 -10.74 6.10
C LEU A 106 0.75 -11.45 5.34
N ASP A 107 0.40 -12.09 4.24
CA ASP A 107 1.38 -12.65 3.31
C ASP A 107 2.03 -11.52 2.51
N VAL A 108 3.33 -11.65 2.28
CA VAL A 108 4.08 -10.75 1.41
C VAL A 108 4.03 -11.32 -0.01
N TYR A 109 3.36 -10.60 -0.89
CA TYR A 109 3.32 -10.95 -2.30
C TYR A 109 4.68 -10.74 -2.93
N ASP A 110 5.22 -11.76 -3.60
CA ASP A 110 6.49 -11.69 -4.32
C ASP A 110 6.22 -11.35 -5.80
N PRO A 111 6.57 -10.13 -6.27
CA PRO A 111 6.40 -9.73 -7.66
C PRO A 111 7.39 -10.43 -8.60
N LYS A 112 8.36 -11.15 -8.05
CA LYS A 112 9.48 -11.81 -8.74
C LYS A 112 10.34 -10.81 -9.50
N ASP A 113 10.17 -10.71 -10.81
CA ASP A 113 10.91 -9.81 -11.66
C ASP A 113 10.26 -8.42 -11.72
N PHE A 114 11.02 -7.38 -11.36
CA PHE A 114 10.56 -6.00 -11.42
C PHE A 114 10.58 -5.41 -12.84
N ASP A 115 11.39 -5.94 -13.75
CA ASP A 115 11.55 -5.37 -15.09
C ASP A 115 10.23 -5.36 -15.87
N ASN A 116 9.38 -6.36 -15.65
CA ASN A 116 8.07 -6.48 -16.30
C ASN A 116 6.89 -6.28 -15.32
N TRP A 117 7.16 -5.83 -14.09
CA TRP A 117 6.11 -5.71 -13.07
C TRP A 117 4.97 -4.80 -13.49
N TYR A 118 5.26 -3.65 -14.06
CA TYR A 118 4.24 -2.69 -14.49
C TYR A 118 3.31 -3.22 -15.58
N GLU A 119 3.75 -4.15 -16.41
CA GLU A 119 2.95 -4.74 -17.50
C GLU A 119 1.88 -5.71 -16.99
N ARG A 120 2.02 -6.19 -15.75
CA ARG A 120 1.13 -7.21 -15.17
C ARG A 120 0.54 -6.82 -13.80
N ALA A 121 1.03 -5.74 -13.21
CA ALA A 121 0.65 -5.32 -11.86
C ALA A 121 -0.85 -5.09 -11.71
N ASP A 122 -1.48 -4.49 -12.69
CA ASP A 122 -2.92 -4.23 -12.70
C ASP A 122 -3.75 -5.51 -12.62
N ILE A 123 -3.38 -6.52 -13.39
CA ILE A 123 -4.04 -7.84 -13.40
C ILE A 123 -3.76 -8.59 -12.09
N GLU A 124 -2.49 -8.62 -11.64
CA GLU A 124 -2.09 -9.38 -10.46
C GLU A 124 -2.66 -8.79 -9.17
N ILE A 125 -2.62 -7.47 -9.00
CA ILE A 125 -3.18 -6.78 -7.83
C ILE A 125 -4.71 -6.94 -7.81
N ASN A 126 -5.36 -6.79 -8.94
CA ASN A 126 -6.80 -6.98 -9.04
C ASN A 126 -7.20 -8.43 -8.73
N ARG A 127 -6.47 -9.42 -9.25
CA ARG A 127 -6.69 -10.84 -8.95
C ARG A 127 -6.53 -11.12 -7.46
N TYR A 128 -5.46 -10.62 -6.83
CA TYR A 128 -5.21 -10.77 -5.40
C TYR A 128 -6.42 -10.29 -4.58
N PHE A 129 -6.93 -9.10 -4.84
CA PHE A 129 -8.08 -8.56 -4.11
C PHE A 129 -9.41 -9.28 -4.42
N LYS A 130 -9.54 -9.91 -5.56
CA LYS A 130 -10.74 -10.72 -5.91
C LYS A 130 -10.73 -12.09 -5.22
N GLU A 131 -9.56 -12.70 -5.11
CA GLU A 131 -9.39 -14.06 -4.60
C GLU A 131 -9.19 -14.09 -3.09
N SER A 132 -8.76 -13.00 -2.47
CA SER A 132 -8.58 -12.87 -1.04
C SER A 132 -9.63 -11.95 -0.41
N ASP A 133 -10.06 -12.25 0.82
CA ASP A 133 -10.89 -11.32 1.61
C ASP A 133 -10.08 -10.17 2.22
N LYS A 134 -8.81 -10.05 1.85
CA LYS A 134 -7.90 -9.03 2.38
C LYS A 134 -8.15 -7.68 1.71
N LYS A 135 -8.02 -6.62 2.48
CA LYS A 135 -8.11 -5.22 1.99
C LYS A 135 -6.75 -4.56 1.81
N ILE A 136 -5.70 -5.30 2.12
CA ILE A 136 -4.30 -4.86 2.07
C ILE A 136 -3.53 -5.91 1.29
N MET A 137 -2.77 -5.46 0.31
CA MET A 137 -1.78 -6.26 -0.41
C MET A 137 -0.40 -5.65 -0.15
N VAL A 138 0.46 -6.42 0.48
CA VAL A 138 1.85 -6.04 0.73
C VAL A 138 2.72 -6.69 -0.31
N ILE A 139 3.46 -5.90 -1.08
CA ILE A 139 4.28 -6.37 -2.21
C ILE A 139 5.74 -6.16 -1.85
N ARG A 140 6.52 -7.24 -1.93
CA ARG A 140 7.95 -7.28 -1.58
C ARG A 140 8.73 -6.18 -2.29
N GLY A 141 9.41 -5.32 -1.51
CA GLY A 141 10.28 -4.28 -2.03
C GLY A 141 9.60 -3.19 -2.87
N TYR A 142 8.28 -3.30 -3.07
CA TYR A 142 7.54 -2.39 -3.93
C TYR A 142 6.65 -1.43 -3.13
N GLY A 143 5.83 -1.95 -2.23
CA GLY A 143 4.94 -1.13 -1.40
C GLY A 143 3.64 -1.82 -1.02
N VAL A 144 2.62 -1.03 -0.75
CA VAL A 144 1.35 -1.50 -0.21
C VAL A 144 0.19 -0.90 -0.98
N TYR A 145 -0.69 -1.74 -1.49
CA TYR A 145 -2.03 -1.33 -1.93
C TYR A 145 -3.04 -1.61 -0.84
N VAL A 146 -3.93 -0.65 -0.63
CA VAL A 146 -5.03 -0.79 0.33
C VAL A 146 -6.30 -0.18 -0.26
N TYR A 147 -7.43 -0.85 -0.06
CA TYR A 147 -8.73 -0.28 -0.36
C TYR A 147 -9.66 -0.33 0.85
N HIS A 148 -10.57 0.61 0.92
CA HIS A 148 -11.63 0.61 1.94
C HIS A 148 -12.81 1.48 1.49
N ARG A 149 -14.00 1.22 2.07
CA ARG A 149 -15.18 2.08 1.89
C ARG A 149 -15.15 3.36 2.72
N ASP A 150 -14.26 3.44 3.70
CA ASP A 150 -14.07 4.55 4.63
C ASP A 150 -12.61 5.02 4.57
N LEU A 151 -12.39 6.32 4.34
CA LEU A 151 -11.05 6.91 4.18
C LEU A 151 -10.26 6.90 5.49
N GLN A 152 -10.94 7.08 6.64
CA GLN A 152 -10.26 7.06 7.94
C GLN A 152 -9.75 5.66 8.25
N MET A 153 -10.56 4.64 7.95
CA MET A 153 -10.13 3.24 8.12
C MET A 153 -9.00 2.86 7.19
N LEU A 154 -9.03 3.30 5.93
CA LEU A 154 -7.91 3.11 5.00
C LEU A 154 -6.61 3.71 5.57
N SER A 155 -6.68 4.95 6.06
CA SER A 155 -5.54 5.63 6.69
C SER A 155 -5.05 4.91 7.94
N LYS A 156 -5.98 4.41 8.75
CA LYS A 156 -5.68 3.67 9.98
C LYS A 156 -4.99 2.32 9.68
N LEU A 157 -5.43 1.61 8.67
CA LEU A 157 -4.81 0.34 8.26
C LEU A 157 -3.37 0.53 7.80
N LEU A 158 -3.08 1.54 6.98
CA LEU A 158 -1.71 1.87 6.57
C LEU A 158 -0.83 2.27 7.76
N ALA A 159 -1.35 3.13 8.64
CA ALA A 159 -0.61 3.56 9.82
C ALA A 159 -0.31 2.40 10.77
N LEU A 160 -1.26 1.50 10.94
CA LEU A 160 -1.12 0.34 11.79
C LEU A 160 -0.09 -0.64 11.23
N LEU A 161 -0.16 -0.92 9.93
CA LEU A 161 0.80 -1.80 9.25
C LEU A 161 2.23 -1.29 9.40
N GLU A 162 2.45 -0.02 9.12
CA GLU A 162 3.77 0.61 9.27
C GLU A 162 4.27 0.57 10.72
N ASN A 163 3.40 0.86 11.69
CA ASN A 163 3.76 0.79 13.10
C ASN A 163 4.09 -0.64 13.54
N THR A 164 3.32 -1.63 13.11
CA THR A 164 3.59 -3.05 13.38
C THR A 164 4.94 -3.48 12.82
N CYS A 165 5.25 -3.14 11.56
CA CYS A 165 6.56 -3.45 10.97
C CYS A 165 7.71 -2.73 11.69
N LYS A 166 7.49 -1.50 12.13
CA LYS A 166 8.46 -0.75 12.95
C LYS A 166 8.74 -1.43 14.30
N ILE A 167 7.70 -1.90 14.97
CA ILE A 167 7.83 -2.65 16.23
C ILE A 167 8.61 -3.94 16.00
N LEU A 168 8.27 -4.71 14.97
CA LEU A 168 8.95 -5.96 14.62
C LEU A 168 10.43 -5.71 14.32
N HIS A 169 10.74 -4.65 13.58
CA HIS A 169 12.12 -4.27 13.26
C HIS A 169 12.94 -3.94 14.52
N PHE A 170 12.43 -3.08 15.39
CA PHE A 170 13.14 -2.75 16.65
C PHE A 170 13.24 -3.93 17.60
N SER A 171 12.23 -4.78 17.66
CA SER A 171 12.27 -6.01 18.48
C SER A 171 13.41 -6.94 18.03
N SER A 172 13.57 -7.13 16.72
CA SER A 172 14.65 -7.98 16.18
C SER A 172 16.04 -7.43 16.46
N ILE A 173 16.24 -6.11 16.43
CA ILE A 173 17.52 -5.48 16.78
C ILE A 173 17.85 -5.71 18.26
N LEU A 174 16.86 -5.55 19.15
CA LEU A 174 17.06 -5.77 20.59
C LEU A 174 17.34 -7.24 20.91
N GLU A 175 16.67 -8.18 20.25
CA GLU A 175 16.94 -9.62 20.39
C GLU A 175 18.35 -9.97 19.93
N ALA A 176 18.81 -9.45 18.78
CA ALA A 176 20.18 -9.66 18.29
C ALA A 176 21.25 -9.08 19.23
N SER A 177 21.00 -7.89 19.80
CA SER A 177 21.93 -7.25 20.76
C SER A 177 22.07 -8.06 22.04
N ARG A 178 21.01 -8.65 22.56
CA ARG A 178 21.05 -9.52 23.75
C ARG A 178 21.84 -10.80 23.48
N GLN A 179 21.60 -11.47 22.38
CA GLN A 179 22.33 -12.68 22.00
C GLN A 179 23.84 -12.42 21.85
N SER A 180 24.22 -11.23 21.37
CA SER A 180 25.64 -10.85 21.28
C SER A 180 26.27 -10.64 22.65
N GLN A 181 25.55 -10.07 23.63
CA GLN A 181 26.05 -9.90 24.99
C GLN A 181 26.26 -11.23 25.72
N ASP A 182 25.29 -12.16 25.58
CA ASP A 182 25.37 -13.49 26.21
C ASP A 182 26.57 -14.32 25.69
N LEU A 183 27.10 -14.00 24.49
CA LEU A 183 28.29 -14.65 23.92
C LEU A 183 29.62 -14.12 24.49
N PHE A 184 29.63 -12.92 25.10
CA PHE A 184 30.82 -12.33 25.69
C PHE A 184 30.92 -12.55 27.21
N ASP A 185 29.84 -13.02 27.85
CA ASP A 185 29.76 -13.30 29.28
C ASP A 185 30.12 -14.76 29.62
N ILE A 186 30.66 -15.54 28.66
CA ILE A 186 31.22 -16.90 28.84
C ILE A 186 32.76 -16.82 28.80
#